data_c31439658984d8017e6e29c10749342a
#
_entry.id   c31439658984d8017e6e29c10749342a
#
_cell.length_a   1.000
_cell.length_b   1.000
_cell.length_c   1.000
_cell.angle_alpha   90.00
_cell.angle_beta   90.00
_cell.angle_gamma   90.00
#
_symmetry.space_group_name_H-M   'P 1'
#
loop_
_entity.id
_entity.type
_entity.pdbx_description
1 polymer ?
#
loop_
_entity_poly.entity_id
_entity_poly.type
_entity_poly.pdbx_seq_one_letter_code
_entity_poly.pdbx_strand_id
1 'polypeptide(L)'
;MTDEFYHKDIFGAIIDINLGEAEDDESLPLDKKGREFNIFALTDAVGARDKKRAWMLYQGALAAGISAEEVFFKIVWQVKCLLIASKTANVGETDMKPFPYSKAKSFLKNFKSGELEKLSEDLVVGYHLARRGEGEIETLVEKILLSL
;
A
#
# COMPACT_ATOMS: atom_id res chain seq x y z
N MET A 1 18.41 9.17 -16.90
CA MET A 1 18.96 8.21 -15.91
C MET A 1 18.31 8.34 -14.55
N THR A 2 18.11 9.52 -14.06
CA THR A 2 17.45 9.74 -12.76
C THR A 2 15.98 9.30 -12.74
N ASP A 3 15.24 9.49 -13.80
CA ASP A 3 13.81 9.11 -13.86
C ASP A 3 13.61 7.60 -13.88
N GLU A 4 14.46 6.89 -14.61
CA GLU A 4 14.40 5.43 -14.71
C GLU A 4 14.80 4.77 -13.38
N PHE A 5 15.78 5.32 -12.69
CA PHE A 5 16.19 4.89 -11.36
C PHE A 5 15.07 5.14 -10.33
N TYR A 6 14.40 6.27 -10.43
CA TYR A 6 13.30 6.66 -9.56
C TYR A 6 12.11 5.73 -9.67
N HIS A 7 11.72 5.40 -10.90
CA HIS A 7 10.63 4.45 -11.14
C HIS A 7 10.97 3.06 -10.61
N LYS A 8 12.22 2.66 -10.76
CA LYS A 8 12.68 1.36 -10.29
C LYS A 8 12.69 1.28 -8.76
N ASP A 9 13.07 2.35 -8.08
CA ASP A 9 13.09 2.36 -6.61
C ASP A 9 11.69 2.42 -6.01
N ILE A 10 10.77 3.16 -6.60
CA ILE A 10 9.42 3.31 -6.05
C ILE A 10 8.53 2.13 -6.42
N PHE A 11 8.57 1.71 -7.69
CA PHE A 11 7.65 0.67 -8.18
C PHE A 11 8.31 -0.70 -8.33
N GLY A 12 9.58 -0.76 -8.66
CA GLY A 12 10.31 -2.02 -8.83
C GLY A 12 10.56 -2.72 -7.50
N ALA A 13 11.06 -2.00 -6.50
CA ALA A 13 11.31 -2.54 -5.18
C ALA A 13 10.02 -3.04 -4.51
N ILE A 14 8.93 -2.31 -4.68
CA ILE A 14 7.61 -2.70 -4.16
C ILE A 14 7.11 -3.98 -4.82
N ILE A 15 7.33 -4.14 -6.11
CA ILE A 15 6.94 -5.36 -6.83
C ILE A 15 7.75 -6.56 -6.36
N ASP A 16 9.07 -6.40 -6.24
CA ASP A 16 9.97 -7.48 -5.86
C ASP A 16 9.72 -7.95 -4.42
N ILE A 17 9.41 -7.03 -3.51
CA ILE A 17 9.18 -7.36 -2.10
C ILE A 17 7.86 -8.11 -1.88
N ASN A 18 6.84 -7.90 -2.71
CA ASN A 18 5.48 -8.30 -2.35
C ASN A 18 4.84 -9.39 -3.20
N LEU A 19 5.44 -9.76 -4.34
CA LEU A 19 4.80 -10.74 -5.22
C LEU A 19 5.11 -12.20 -4.87
N GLY A 20 5.97 -12.48 -3.91
CA GLY A 20 6.36 -13.84 -3.63
C GLY A 20 6.62 -14.24 -2.19
N GLU A 21 6.84 -13.30 -1.29
CA GLU A 21 7.49 -13.62 -0.01
C GLU A 21 6.72 -13.18 1.23
N ALA A 22 5.46 -12.84 1.10
CA ALA A 22 4.64 -12.41 2.23
C ALA A 22 4.35 -13.54 3.23
N GLU A 23 4.69 -14.77 2.89
CA GLU A 23 4.37 -15.94 3.71
C GLU A 23 5.52 -16.37 4.62
N ASP A 24 6.75 -15.91 4.36
CA ASP A 24 7.93 -16.42 5.04
C ASP A 24 8.78 -15.35 5.77
N ASP A 25 8.23 -14.14 5.96
CA ASP A 25 9.00 -13.13 6.66
C ASP A 25 8.98 -13.35 8.17
N GLU A 26 9.98 -14.08 8.66
CA GLU A 26 10.21 -14.30 10.08
C GLU A 26 10.55 -13.01 10.85
N SER A 27 10.63 -11.87 10.16
CA SER A 27 11.06 -10.61 10.74
C SER A 27 9.93 -9.61 11.00
N LEU A 28 8.65 -10.04 10.96
CA LEU A 28 7.53 -9.14 11.23
C LEU A 28 7.62 -8.54 12.64
N PRO A 29 7.48 -7.21 12.77
CA PRO A 29 7.49 -6.58 14.08
C PRO A 29 6.34 -7.07 14.94
N LEU A 30 6.58 -7.14 16.24
CA LEU A 30 5.58 -7.60 17.21
C LEU A 30 4.70 -6.44 17.68
N ASP A 31 3.42 -6.71 17.91
CA ASP A 31 2.55 -5.75 18.57
C ASP A 31 2.91 -5.65 20.08
N LYS A 32 2.25 -4.71 20.80
CA LYS A 32 2.49 -4.52 22.23
C LYS A 32 2.23 -5.76 23.09
N LYS A 33 1.58 -6.79 22.53
CA LYS A 33 1.27 -8.06 23.19
C LYS A 33 2.20 -9.18 22.76
N GLY A 34 3.27 -8.88 22.00
CA GLY A 34 4.24 -9.86 21.52
C GLY A 34 3.75 -10.71 20.34
N ARG A 35 2.69 -10.27 19.64
CA ARG A 35 2.19 -10.93 18.44
C ARG A 35 2.72 -10.24 17.20
N GLU A 36 2.94 -11.00 16.14
CA GLU A 36 3.32 -10.46 14.85
C GLU A 36 2.24 -9.50 14.33
N PHE A 37 2.67 -8.30 13.93
CA PHE A 37 1.75 -7.33 13.35
C PHE A 37 1.49 -7.69 11.88
N ASN A 38 0.22 -7.90 11.55
CA ASN A 38 -0.17 -8.21 10.18
C ASN A 38 -0.44 -6.92 9.39
N ILE A 39 0.55 -6.47 8.63
CA ILE A 39 0.44 -5.27 7.79
C ILE A 39 -0.60 -5.44 6.67
N PHE A 40 -0.87 -6.67 6.25
CA PHE A 40 -1.88 -6.91 5.21
C PHE A 40 -3.30 -6.63 5.68
N ALA A 41 -3.55 -6.69 6.99
CA ALA A 41 -4.83 -6.22 7.53
C ALA A 41 -5.05 -4.73 7.26
N LEU A 42 -3.98 -3.94 7.29
CA LEU A 42 -4.04 -2.51 6.94
C LEU A 42 -4.35 -2.32 5.46
N THR A 43 -3.67 -3.04 4.57
CA THR A 43 -3.93 -2.94 3.13
C THR A 43 -5.35 -3.40 2.79
N ASP A 44 -5.86 -4.41 3.47
CA ASP A 44 -7.25 -4.84 3.32
C ASP A 44 -8.23 -3.75 3.77
N ALA A 45 -7.95 -3.08 4.87
CA ALA A 45 -8.77 -1.96 5.34
C ALA A 45 -8.78 -0.80 4.33
N VAL A 46 -7.65 -0.52 3.69
CA VAL A 46 -7.57 0.48 2.62
C VAL A 46 -8.43 0.06 1.42
N GLY A 47 -8.33 -1.19 0.99
CA GLY A 47 -9.14 -1.72 -0.11
C GLY A 47 -10.63 -1.70 0.20
N ALA A 48 -11.01 -2.00 1.43
CA ALA A 48 -12.39 -1.94 1.89
C ALA A 48 -12.87 -0.50 2.15
N ARG A 49 -11.98 0.48 2.10
CA ARG A 49 -12.23 1.88 2.45
C ARG A 49 -12.78 2.03 3.88
N ASP A 50 -12.34 1.16 4.77
CA ASP A 50 -12.68 1.23 6.19
C ASP A 50 -11.70 2.17 6.90
N LYS A 51 -12.04 3.45 6.89
CA LYS A 51 -11.23 4.53 7.45
C LYS A 51 -10.84 4.28 8.91
N LYS A 52 -11.80 3.92 9.73
CA LYS A 52 -11.58 3.71 11.16
C LYS A 52 -10.62 2.56 11.41
N ARG A 53 -10.84 1.44 10.75
CA ARG A 53 -9.97 0.27 10.89
C ARG A 53 -8.58 0.55 10.36
N ALA A 54 -8.48 1.21 9.20
CA ALA A 54 -7.19 1.61 8.62
C ALA A 54 -6.39 2.50 9.58
N TRP A 55 -7.05 3.49 10.17
CA TRP A 55 -6.42 4.36 11.16
C TRP A 55 -5.93 3.60 12.39
N MET A 56 -6.77 2.75 12.96
CA MET A 56 -6.40 1.94 14.12
C MET A 56 -5.23 1.00 13.81
N LEU A 57 -5.22 0.38 12.65
CA LEU A 57 -4.14 -0.50 12.23
C LEU A 57 -2.84 0.27 11.97
N TYR A 58 -2.93 1.48 11.44
CA TYR A 58 -1.77 2.36 11.27
C TYR A 58 -1.14 2.70 12.62
N GLN A 59 -1.94 3.09 13.60
CA GLN A 59 -1.45 3.35 14.95
C GLN A 59 -0.82 2.10 15.57
N GLY A 60 -1.43 0.95 15.35
CA GLY A 60 -0.88 -0.35 15.79
C GLY A 60 0.46 -0.68 15.13
N ALA A 61 0.61 -0.38 13.84
CA ALA A 61 1.85 -0.57 13.11
C ALA A 61 2.98 0.29 13.70
N LEU A 62 2.72 1.57 13.91
CA LEU A 62 3.69 2.47 14.53
C LEU A 62 4.09 2.00 15.93
N ALA A 63 3.12 1.55 16.73
CA ALA A 63 3.38 1.01 18.06
C ALA A 63 4.19 -0.28 18.03
N ALA A 64 4.10 -1.06 16.96
CA ALA A 64 4.90 -2.28 16.75
C ALA A 64 6.30 -1.99 16.20
N GLY A 65 6.63 -0.74 15.93
CA GLY A 65 7.94 -0.35 15.41
C GLY A 65 8.04 -0.31 13.88
N ILE A 66 6.94 -0.47 13.18
CA ILE A 66 6.89 -0.31 11.72
C ILE A 66 6.92 1.19 11.41
N SER A 67 7.81 1.61 10.51
CA SER A 67 7.90 3.01 10.13
C SER A 67 6.72 3.46 9.27
N ALA A 68 6.41 4.75 9.30
CA ALA A 68 5.40 5.31 8.41
C ALA A 68 5.77 5.11 6.93
N GLU A 69 7.05 5.12 6.61
CA GLU A 69 7.55 4.87 5.25
C GLU A 69 7.22 3.45 4.79
N GLU A 70 7.40 2.44 5.64
CA GLU A 70 7.01 1.07 5.32
C GLU A 70 5.50 0.95 5.10
N VAL A 71 4.71 1.57 5.96
CA VAL A 71 3.25 1.62 5.79
C VAL A 71 2.89 2.30 4.47
N PHE A 72 3.55 3.41 4.15
CA PHE A 72 3.34 4.13 2.89
C PHE A 72 3.54 3.21 1.69
N PHE A 73 4.64 2.46 1.64
CA PHE A 73 4.91 1.56 0.53
C PHE A 73 3.91 0.41 0.44
N LYS A 74 3.39 -0.06 1.55
CA LYS A 74 2.31 -1.06 1.53
C LYS A 74 1.01 -0.50 0.97
N ILE A 75 0.69 0.75 1.27
CA ILE A 75 -0.46 1.44 0.68
C ILE A 75 -0.27 1.60 -0.83
N VAL A 76 0.93 2.00 -1.28
CA VAL A 76 1.26 2.11 -2.71
C VAL A 76 1.10 0.75 -3.40
N TRP A 77 1.58 -0.31 -2.78
CA TRP A 77 1.40 -1.66 -3.31
C TRP A 77 -0.08 -2.02 -3.48
N GLN A 78 -0.91 -1.74 -2.49
CA GLN A 78 -2.35 -2.01 -2.55
C GLN A 78 -3.02 -1.23 -3.68
N VAL A 79 -2.74 0.07 -3.78
CA VAL A 79 -3.29 0.92 -4.84
C VAL A 79 -2.87 0.41 -6.22
N LYS A 80 -1.62 -0.01 -6.37
CA LYS A 80 -1.12 -0.60 -7.61
C LYS A 80 -1.85 -1.88 -7.96
N CYS A 81 -2.06 -2.77 -6.99
CA CYS A 81 -2.82 -4.00 -7.21
C CYS A 81 -4.25 -3.70 -7.67
N LEU A 82 -4.89 -2.71 -7.04
CA LEU A 82 -6.24 -2.28 -7.42
C LEU A 82 -6.27 -1.70 -8.84
N LEU A 83 -5.27 -0.90 -9.21
CA LEU A 83 -5.18 -0.34 -10.57
C LEU A 83 -4.98 -1.43 -11.61
N ILE A 84 -4.09 -2.38 -11.36
CA ILE A 84 -3.86 -3.51 -12.28
C ILE A 84 -5.15 -4.31 -12.44
N ALA A 85 -5.82 -4.64 -11.35
CA ALA A 85 -7.08 -5.37 -11.38
C ALA A 85 -8.19 -4.61 -12.13
N SER A 86 -8.21 -3.27 -12.02
CA SER A 86 -9.19 -2.44 -12.71
C SER A 86 -9.01 -2.41 -14.24
N LYS A 87 -7.79 -2.66 -14.72
CA LYS A 87 -7.44 -2.56 -16.15
C LYS A 87 -7.31 -3.91 -16.82
N THR A 88 -7.54 -5.00 -16.12
CA THR A 88 -7.40 -6.36 -16.65
C THR A 88 -8.68 -7.16 -16.41
N ALA A 89 -8.92 -8.15 -17.27
CA ALA A 89 -10.10 -9.00 -17.16
C ALA A 89 -9.83 -10.23 -16.28
N ASN A 90 -8.59 -10.74 -16.29
CA ASN A 90 -8.21 -11.94 -15.54
C ASN A 90 -6.74 -11.90 -15.13
N VAL A 91 -6.38 -12.79 -14.22
CA VAL A 91 -5.02 -12.85 -13.66
C VAL A 91 -3.94 -13.19 -14.70
N GLY A 92 -4.33 -13.89 -15.79
CA GLY A 92 -3.39 -14.24 -16.86
C GLY A 92 -2.83 -13.06 -17.63
N GLU A 93 -3.47 -11.90 -17.54
CA GLU A 93 -2.99 -10.64 -18.15
C GLU A 93 -1.98 -9.90 -17.26
N THR A 94 -1.65 -10.44 -16.10
CA THR A 94 -0.81 -9.78 -15.09
C THR A 94 0.26 -10.74 -14.58
N ASP A 95 1.28 -10.17 -13.92
CA ASP A 95 2.28 -10.94 -13.20
C ASP A 95 1.88 -11.20 -11.73
N MET A 96 0.66 -10.81 -11.35
CA MET A 96 0.17 -10.99 -10.00
C MET A 96 -0.19 -12.45 -9.72
N LYS A 97 -0.02 -12.85 -8.46
CA LYS A 97 -0.51 -14.15 -7.98
C LYS A 97 -2.05 -14.13 -7.92
N PRO A 98 -2.69 -15.30 -8.08
CA PRO A 98 -4.17 -15.39 -8.11
C PRO A 98 -4.86 -14.82 -6.87
N PHE A 99 -4.34 -15.07 -5.68
CA PHE A 99 -4.99 -14.65 -4.44
C PHE A 99 -5.00 -13.12 -4.26
N PRO A 100 -3.86 -12.41 -4.34
CA PRO A 100 -3.87 -10.94 -4.29
C PRO A 100 -4.73 -10.32 -5.40
N TYR A 101 -4.71 -10.89 -6.59
CA TYR A 101 -5.51 -10.40 -7.71
C TYR A 101 -7.02 -10.53 -7.42
N SER A 102 -7.44 -11.69 -6.92
CA SER A 102 -8.84 -11.94 -6.56
C SER A 102 -9.31 -10.96 -5.47
N LYS A 103 -8.49 -10.72 -4.45
CA LYS A 103 -8.81 -9.73 -3.41
C LYS A 103 -8.94 -8.32 -4.01
N ALA A 104 -7.99 -7.90 -4.85
CA ALA A 104 -8.04 -6.61 -5.50
C ALA A 104 -9.31 -6.46 -6.34
N LYS A 105 -9.68 -7.47 -7.11
CA LYS A 105 -10.94 -7.47 -7.86
C LYS A 105 -12.16 -7.26 -6.95
N SER A 106 -12.19 -7.92 -5.80
CA SER A 106 -13.31 -7.80 -4.87
C SER A 106 -13.44 -6.41 -4.27
N PHE A 107 -12.33 -5.67 -4.13
CA PHE A 107 -12.32 -4.31 -3.59
C PHE A 107 -12.71 -3.23 -4.59
N LEU A 108 -12.66 -3.51 -5.90
CA LEU A 108 -12.90 -2.50 -6.94
C LEU A 108 -14.27 -1.84 -6.82
N LYS A 109 -15.26 -2.55 -6.32
CA LYS A 109 -16.62 -2.01 -6.11
C LYS A 109 -16.65 -0.82 -5.14
N ASN A 110 -15.62 -0.67 -4.31
CA ASN A 110 -15.53 0.40 -3.32
C ASN A 110 -14.98 1.71 -3.90
N PHE A 111 -14.53 1.70 -5.14
CA PHE A 111 -13.89 2.85 -5.79
C PHE A 111 -14.67 3.25 -7.03
N LYS A 112 -14.87 4.55 -7.19
CA LYS A 112 -15.48 5.13 -8.38
C LYS A 112 -14.45 5.30 -9.49
N SER A 113 -14.91 5.48 -10.72
CA SER A 113 -14.02 5.74 -11.85
C SER A 113 -13.15 6.97 -11.59
N GLY A 114 -11.84 6.81 -11.78
CA GLY A 114 -10.85 7.87 -11.58
C GLY A 114 -10.33 8.04 -10.15
N GLU A 115 -10.97 7.45 -9.16
CA GLU A 115 -10.52 7.58 -7.76
C GLU A 115 -9.17 6.90 -7.50
N LEU A 116 -8.94 5.73 -8.08
CA LEU A 116 -7.68 5.01 -7.92
C LEU A 116 -6.52 5.74 -8.59
N GLU A 117 -6.74 6.28 -9.77
CA GLU A 117 -5.76 7.09 -10.50
C GLU A 117 -5.40 8.35 -9.70
N LYS A 118 -6.40 9.03 -9.14
CA LYS A 118 -6.21 10.20 -8.29
C LYS A 118 -5.44 9.85 -7.02
N LEU A 119 -5.78 8.75 -6.38
CA LEU A 119 -5.10 8.28 -5.18
C LEU A 119 -3.64 7.93 -5.49
N SER A 120 -3.38 7.26 -6.61
CA SER A 120 -2.03 6.95 -7.07
C SER A 120 -1.22 8.22 -7.32
N GLU A 121 -1.81 9.22 -7.96
CA GLU A 121 -1.17 10.52 -8.20
C GLU A 121 -0.83 11.20 -6.88
N ASP A 122 -1.75 11.26 -5.94
CA ASP A 122 -1.54 11.88 -4.63
C ASP A 122 -0.40 11.19 -3.86
N LEU A 123 -0.31 9.88 -3.93
CA LEU A 123 0.79 9.12 -3.31
C LEU A 123 2.13 9.48 -3.94
N VAL A 124 2.23 9.52 -5.25
CA VAL A 124 3.48 9.83 -5.96
C VAL A 124 3.92 11.26 -5.69
N VAL A 125 3.03 12.23 -5.84
CA VAL A 125 3.32 13.64 -5.61
C VAL A 125 3.73 13.87 -4.15
N GLY A 126 2.97 13.32 -3.21
CA GLY A 126 3.27 13.44 -1.79
C GLY A 126 4.64 12.85 -1.41
N TYR A 127 4.98 11.70 -1.98
CA TYR A 127 6.29 11.09 -1.76
C TYR A 127 7.43 11.98 -2.25
N HIS A 128 7.30 12.55 -3.45
CA HIS A 128 8.30 13.47 -3.99
C HIS A 128 8.46 14.71 -3.12
N LEU A 129 7.36 15.28 -2.63
CA LEU A 129 7.40 16.42 -1.72
C LEU A 129 8.14 16.06 -0.41
N ALA A 130 7.83 14.90 0.16
CA ALA A 130 8.48 14.43 1.37
C ALA A 130 10.00 14.22 1.16
N ARG A 131 10.39 13.68 0.02
CA ARG A 131 11.81 13.46 -0.31
C ARG A 131 12.57 14.76 -0.51
N ARG A 132 11.90 15.83 -0.90
CA ARG A 132 12.51 17.17 -1.03
C ARG A 132 12.48 17.99 0.26
N GLY A 133 11.97 17.42 1.34
CA GLY A 133 11.83 18.11 2.61
C GLY A 133 10.65 19.07 2.68
N GLU A 134 9.71 18.99 1.74
CA GLU A 134 8.52 19.84 1.67
C GLU A 134 7.28 19.21 2.31
N GLY A 135 7.47 18.12 3.05
CA GLY A 135 6.40 17.41 3.74
C GLY A 135 6.96 16.22 4.51
N GLU A 136 6.14 15.60 5.31
CA GLU A 136 6.50 14.43 6.10
C GLU A 136 5.68 13.22 5.67
N ILE A 137 6.33 12.06 5.63
CA ILE A 137 5.71 10.78 5.27
C ILE A 137 4.55 10.45 6.22
N GLU A 138 4.73 10.69 7.51
CA GLU A 138 3.69 10.46 8.53
C GLU A 138 2.42 11.25 8.21
N THR A 139 2.57 12.52 7.91
CA THR A 139 1.46 13.41 7.54
C THR A 139 0.78 12.94 6.26
N LEU A 140 1.56 12.50 5.28
CA LEU A 140 1.03 11.99 4.03
C LEU A 140 0.17 10.73 4.26
N VAL A 141 0.68 9.77 5.03
CA VAL A 141 -0.07 8.55 5.37
C VAL A 141 -1.36 8.89 6.10
N GLU A 142 -1.30 9.78 7.08
CA GLU A 142 -2.49 10.23 7.83
C GLU A 142 -3.54 10.82 6.89
N LYS A 143 -3.15 11.71 6.00
CA LYS A 143 -4.07 12.33 5.03
C LYS A 143 -4.72 11.29 4.12
N ILE A 144 -3.94 10.34 3.63
CA ILE A 144 -4.46 9.28 2.76
C ILE A 144 -5.49 8.43 3.52
N LEU A 145 -5.16 7.99 4.72
CA LEU A 145 -6.08 7.14 5.51
C LEU A 145 -7.34 7.89 5.92
N LEU A 146 -7.23 9.16 6.27
CA LEU A 146 -8.39 9.97 6.66
C LEU A 146 -9.26 10.38 5.46
N SER A 147 -8.76 10.24 4.24
CA SER A 147 -9.52 10.53 3.02
C SER A 147 -10.31 9.33 2.48
N LEU A 148 -10.15 8.15 3.04
CA LEU A 148 -10.80 6.92 2.57
C LEU A 148 -12.35 6.94 2.60
#